data_d547a1b1befcfaf61a3629fbf03f130c
#
_entry.id   d547a1b1befcfaf61a3629fbf03f130c
#
_cell.length_a   1.000
_cell.length_b   1.000
_cell.length_c   1.000
_cell.angle_alpha   90.00
_cell.angle_beta   90.00
_cell.angle_gamma   90.00
#
_symmetry.space_group_name_H-M   'P 1'
#
loop_
_entity.id
_entity.type
_entity.pdbx_description
1 polymer ?
#
loop_
_entity_poly.entity_id
_entity_poly.type
_entity_poly.pdbx_seq_one_letter_code
_entity_poly.pdbx_strand_id
1 'polypeptide(L)'
;MYFLWGILGPASLAGLAVMVLMIPLNGMVASKIKKYQINMMKEKDKRVKLMDEILNGIKVLKLYAWEPSFAENIIEIRNKEIKYLKDAALLNAFTTFLWTCAPVLVALSSFTVYVLIDENNILDAQTAFVSITYFNLLRIPLNFLPSLIVYLVQVNVSLNRINKFMNSDELDPTNVTHDKEFDSPIVANNASFTWDTTEKASLQVNIKLKEGELNH
;
A
#
# COMPACT_ATOMS: atom_id res chain seq x y z
N MET A 1 -9.49 4.17 -28.97
CA MET A 1 -10.10 5.49 -29.25
C MET A 1 -10.24 5.77 -30.76
N TYR A 2 -9.22 5.61 -31.59
CA TYR A 2 -9.30 5.90 -33.02
C TYR A 2 -10.48 5.18 -33.74
N PHE A 3 -10.63 3.89 -33.53
CA PHE A 3 -11.74 3.11 -34.07
C PHE A 3 -13.12 3.51 -33.53
N LEU A 4 -13.20 3.85 -32.23
CA LEU A 4 -14.44 4.33 -31.62
C LEU A 4 -14.87 5.69 -32.21
N TRP A 5 -13.91 6.56 -32.48
CA TRP A 5 -14.15 7.83 -33.14
C TRP A 5 -14.66 7.63 -34.59
N GLY A 6 -14.15 6.63 -35.32
CA GLY A 6 -14.62 6.30 -36.67
C GLY A 6 -16.05 5.76 -36.72
N ILE A 7 -16.55 5.18 -35.62
CA ILE A 7 -17.89 4.55 -35.58
C ILE A 7 -18.93 5.49 -34.96
N LEU A 8 -18.63 6.07 -33.79
CA LEU A 8 -19.55 6.91 -33.01
C LEU A 8 -19.26 8.41 -33.17
N GLY A 9 -18.15 8.79 -33.83
CA GLY A 9 -17.78 10.19 -33.96
C GLY A 9 -17.63 10.86 -32.56
N PRO A 10 -18.12 12.12 -32.40
CA PRO A 10 -18.03 12.85 -31.15
C PRO A 10 -18.83 12.23 -29.99
N ALA A 11 -19.81 11.36 -30.25
CA ALA A 11 -20.56 10.63 -29.22
C ALA A 11 -19.68 9.68 -28.38
N SER A 12 -18.53 9.25 -28.92
CA SER A 12 -17.54 8.46 -28.17
C SER A 12 -16.97 9.20 -26.96
N LEU A 13 -16.92 10.55 -26.99
CA LEU A 13 -16.46 11.38 -25.87
C LEU A 13 -17.42 11.33 -24.68
N ALA A 14 -18.72 11.15 -24.91
CA ALA A 14 -19.69 11.02 -23.83
C ALA A 14 -19.42 9.77 -23.00
N GLY A 15 -19.19 8.63 -23.67
CA GLY A 15 -18.81 7.40 -22.98
C GLY A 15 -17.48 7.50 -22.23
N LEU A 16 -16.50 8.14 -22.85
CA LEU A 16 -15.22 8.40 -22.19
C LEU A 16 -15.37 9.31 -20.97
N ALA A 17 -16.19 10.36 -21.07
CA ALA A 17 -16.46 11.26 -19.94
C ALA A 17 -17.05 10.51 -18.75
N VAL A 18 -18.00 9.58 -18.98
CA VAL A 18 -18.54 8.72 -17.91
C VAL A 18 -17.45 7.86 -17.29
N MET A 19 -16.57 7.24 -18.08
CA MET A 19 -15.46 6.44 -17.57
C MET A 19 -14.49 7.26 -16.73
N VAL A 20 -14.13 8.45 -17.19
CA VAL A 20 -13.23 9.36 -16.44
C VAL A 20 -13.88 9.84 -15.16
N LEU A 21 -15.18 10.15 -15.16
CA LEU A 21 -15.93 10.56 -13.96
C LEU A 21 -15.99 9.44 -12.92
N MET A 22 -15.98 8.18 -13.33
CA MET A 22 -15.94 7.05 -12.40
C MET A 22 -14.63 6.97 -11.60
N ILE A 23 -13.52 7.48 -12.11
CA ILE A 23 -12.21 7.42 -11.42
C ILE A 23 -12.25 8.20 -10.08
N PRO A 24 -12.62 9.49 -10.02
CA PRO A 24 -12.67 10.23 -8.76
C PRO A 24 -13.74 9.68 -7.81
N LEU A 25 -14.88 9.23 -8.31
CA LEU A 25 -15.92 8.60 -7.48
C LEU A 25 -15.38 7.37 -6.75
N ASN A 26 -14.72 6.48 -7.47
CA ASN A 26 -14.09 5.30 -6.88
C ASN A 26 -12.97 5.67 -5.90
N GLY A 27 -12.16 6.69 -6.20
CA GLY A 27 -11.11 7.19 -5.32
C GLY A 27 -11.66 7.70 -3.98
N MET A 28 -12.78 8.43 -4.00
CA MET A 28 -13.44 8.91 -2.77
C MET A 28 -13.98 7.75 -1.92
N VAL A 29 -14.61 6.76 -2.55
CA VAL A 29 -15.12 5.58 -1.84
C VAL A 29 -13.97 4.74 -1.29
N ALA A 30 -12.91 4.50 -2.07
CA ALA A 30 -11.73 3.76 -1.64
C ALA A 30 -11.05 4.41 -0.41
N SER A 31 -10.98 5.74 -0.37
CA SER A 31 -10.44 6.48 0.78
C SER A 31 -11.25 6.26 2.05
N LYS A 32 -12.59 6.22 1.95
CA LYS A 32 -13.48 5.89 3.08
C LYS A 32 -13.32 4.44 3.52
N ILE A 33 -13.26 3.50 2.59
CA ILE A 33 -13.02 2.08 2.90
C ILE A 33 -11.70 1.92 3.65
N LYS A 34 -10.62 2.56 3.19
CA LYS A 34 -9.33 2.56 3.86
C LYS A 34 -9.42 3.05 5.31
N LYS A 35 -10.17 4.13 5.57
CA LYS A 35 -10.39 4.64 6.93
C LYS A 35 -11.08 3.62 7.82
N TYR A 36 -12.13 2.96 7.34
CA TYR A 36 -12.83 1.92 8.09
C TYR A 36 -11.93 0.70 8.35
N GLN A 37 -11.13 0.28 7.36
CA GLN A 37 -10.16 -0.80 7.52
C GLN A 37 -9.11 -0.49 8.60
N ILE A 38 -8.58 0.74 8.63
CA ILE A 38 -7.63 1.17 9.67
C ILE A 38 -8.29 1.12 11.06
N ASN A 39 -9.52 1.59 11.20
CA ASN A 39 -10.24 1.55 12.47
C ASN A 39 -10.57 0.12 12.91
N MET A 40 -10.99 -0.72 11.96
CA MET A 40 -11.20 -2.16 12.20
C MET A 40 -9.92 -2.83 12.70
N MET A 41 -8.76 -2.53 12.07
CA MET A 41 -7.48 -3.10 12.47
C MET A 41 -7.09 -2.68 13.89
N LYS A 42 -7.31 -1.41 14.26
CA LYS A 42 -7.08 -0.94 15.64
C LYS A 42 -7.90 -1.70 16.69
N GLU A 43 -9.17 -1.95 16.42
CA GLU A 43 -10.01 -2.74 17.34
C GLU A 43 -9.59 -4.21 17.36
N LYS A 44 -9.20 -4.77 16.21
CA LYS A 44 -8.64 -6.12 16.11
C LYS A 44 -7.37 -6.26 16.95
N ASP A 45 -6.46 -5.28 16.88
CA ASP A 45 -5.21 -5.29 17.66
C ASP A 45 -5.48 -5.25 19.17
N LYS A 46 -6.46 -4.43 19.61
CA LYS A 46 -6.90 -4.41 21.01
C LYS A 46 -7.43 -5.78 21.45
N ARG A 47 -8.26 -6.43 20.61
CA ARG A 47 -8.81 -7.75 20.91
C ARG A 47 -7.72 -8.81 20.99
N VAL A 48 -6.75 -8.79 20.07
CA VAL A 48 -5.62 -9.73 20.07
C VAL A 48 -4.77 -9.54 21.32
N LYS A 49 -4.46 -8.28 21.68
CA LYS A 49 -3.70 -7.97 22.90
C LYS A 49 -4.41 -8.46 24.16
N LEU A 50 -5.71 -8.18 24.29
CA LEU A 50 -6.50 -8.65 25.44
C LEU A 50 -6.55 -10.18 25.49
N MET A 51 -6.66 -10.85 24.33
CA MET A 51 -6.63 -12.30 24.27
C MET A 51 -5.27 -12.88 24.70
N ASP A 52 -4.18 -12.24 24.31
CA ASP A 52 -2.83 -12.62 24.75
C ASP A 52 -2.65 -12.46 26.28
N GLU A 53 -3.13 -11.35 26.83
CA GLU A 53 -3.14 -11.14 28.31
C GLU A 53 -3.95 -12.21 29.04
N ILE A 54 -5.12 -12.60 28.51
CA ILE A 54 -5.97 -13.66 29.06
C ILE A 54 -5.24 -15.00 29.02
N LEU A 55 -4.62 -15.35 27.90
CA LEU A 55 -3.92 -16.63 27.73
C LEU A 55 -2.70 -16.73 28.66
N ASN A 56 -1.95 -15.64 28.79
CA ASN A 56 -0.81 -15.59 29.71
C ASN A 56 -1.24 -15.66 31.18
N GLY A 57 -2.41 -15.10 31.53
CA GLY A 57 -2.97 -15.09 32.88
C GLY A 57 -4.03 -16.19 33.14
N ILE A 58 -4.15 -17.19 32.29
CA ILE A 58 -5.26 -18.15 32.30
C ILE A 58 -5.47 -18.87 33.62
N LYS A 59 -4.39 -19.21 34.34
CA LYS A 59 -4.45 -19.86 35.65
C LYS A 59 -5.16 -18.99 36.69
N VAL A 60 -4.81 -17.68 36.74
CA VAL A 60 -5.40 -16.73 37.70
C VAL A 60 -6.86 -16.52 37.34
N LEU A 61 -7.15 -16.31 36.06
CA LEU A 61 -8.50 -16.10 35.54
C LEU A 61 -9.42 -17.28 35.90
N LYS A 62 -8.96 -18.53 35.75
CA LYS A 62 -9.67 -19.74 36.13
C LYS A 62 -9.90 -19.87 37.64
N LEU A 63 -8.90 -19.54 38.45
CA LEU A 63 -9.02 -19.63 39.89
C LEU A 63 -10.04 -18.64 40.49
N TYR A 64 -10.17 -17.46 39.89
CA TYR A 64 -11.14 -16.43 40.31
C TYR A 64 -12.46 -16.48 39.57
N ALA A 65 -12.66 -17.40 38.62
CA ALA A 65 -13.85 -17.54 37.78
C ALA A 65 -14.25 -16.25 37.07
N TRP A 66 -13.26 -15.50 36.51
CA TRP A 66 -13.48 -14.22 35.83
C TRP A 66 -13.76 -14.36 34.34
N GLU A 67 -13.94 -15.57 33.82
CA GLU A 67 -14.18 -15.83 32.41
C GLU A 67 -15.36 -15.03 31.82
N PRO A 68 -16.53 -14.91 32.52
CA PRO A 68 -17.66 -14.17 31.97
C PRO A 68 -17.34 -12.70 31.73
N SER A 69 -16.67 -12.05 32.69
CA SER A 69 -16.29 -10.64 32.61
C SER A 69 -15.33 -10.35 31.46
N PHE A 70 -14.31 -11.21 31.29
CA PHE A 70 -13.35 -11.06 30.18
C PHE A 70 -14.01 -11.40 28.82
N ALA A 71 -14.92 -12.37 28.76
CA ALA A 71 -15.69 -12.69 27.57
C ALA A 71 -16.55 -11.49 27.13
N GLU A 72 -17.20 -10.80 28.06
CA GLU A 72 -18.01 -9.61 27.78
C GLU A 72 -17.14 -8.47 27.19
N ASN A 73 -15.95 -8.22 27.75
CA ASN A 73 -15.01 -7.24 27.24
C ASN A 73 -14.54 -7.57 25.81
N ILE A 74 -14.25 -8.85 25.51
CA ILE A 74 -13.88 -9.28 24.18
C ILE A 74 -15.02 -9.07 23.19
N ILE A 75 -16.26 -9.43 23.59
CA ILE A 75 -17.46 -9.26 22.75
C ILE A 75 -17.71 -7.78 22.46
N GLU A 76 -17.51 -6.88 23.43
CA GLU A 76 -17.65 -5.44 23.20
C GLU A 76 -16.67 -4.93 22.13
N ILE A 77 -15.40 -5.31 22.25
CA ILE A 77 -14.37 -4.96 21.24
C ILE A 77 -14.74 -5.57 19.88
N ARG A 78 -15.17 -6.83 19.87
CA ARG A 78 -15.57 -7.53 18.65
C ARG A 78 -16.77 -6.88 17.97
N ASN A 79 -17.72 -6.39 18.71
CA ASN A 79 -18.88 -5.67 18.16
C ASN A 79 -18.46 -4.37 17.47
N LYS A 80 -17.47 -3.64 18.02
CA LYS A 80 -16.90 -2.46 17.37
C LYS A 80 -16.15 -2.83 16.08
N GLU A 81 -15.37 -3.90 16.12
CA GLU A 81 -14.67 -4.44 14.94
C GLU A 81 -15.66 -4.82 13.82
N ILE A 82 -16.73 -5.54 14.15
CA ILE A 82 -17.79 -5.97 13.21
C ILE A 82 -18.51 -4.75 12.62
N LYS A 83 -18.77 -3.72 13.39
CA LYS A 83 -19.40 -2.50 12.88
C LYS A 83 -18.56 -1.87 11.76
N TYR A 84 -17.26 -1.66 11.98
CA TYR A 84 -16.37 -1.13 10.94
C TYR A 84 -16.24 -2.06 9.73
N LEU A 85 -16.23 -3.37 9.97
CA LEU A 85 -16.20 -4.37 8.90
C LEU A 85 -17.47 -4.29 8.03
N LYS A 86 -18.64 -4.17 8.67
CA LYS A 86 -19.93 -4.03 7.99
C LYS A 86 -20.00 -2.75 7.15
N ASP A 87 -19.55 -1.62 7.71
CA ASP A 87 -19.54 -0.34 7.00
C ASP A 87 -18.58 -0.39 5.79
N ALA A 88 -17.42 -0.99 5.95
CA ALA A 88 -16.47 -1.22 4.83
C ALA A 88 -17.06 -2.15 3.77
N ALA A 89 -17.75 -3.23 4.19
CA ALA A 89 -18.37 -4.19 3.27
C ALA A 89 -19.51 -3.56 2.45
N LEU A 90 -20.34 -2.71 3.07
CA LEU A 90 -21.40 -1.98 2.37
C LEU A 90 -20.84 -1.02 1.31
N LEU A 91 -19.78 -0.27 1.63
CA LEU A 91 -19.12 0.59 0.66
C LEU A 91 -18.47 -0.21 -0.48
N ASN A 92 -17.89 -1.36 -0.16
CA ASN A 92 -17.30 -2.24 -1.16
C ASN A 92 -18.37 -2.82 -2.09
N ALA A 93 -19.51 -3.24 -1.55
CA ALA A 93 -20.66 -3.68 -2.34
C ALA A 93 -21.18 -2.57 -3.27
N PHE A 94 -21.27 -1.34 -2.78
CA PHE A 94 -21.63 -0.19 -3.60
C PHE A 94 -20.64 0.05 -4.74
N THR A 95 -19.34 -0.03 -4.47
CA THR A 95 -18.30 0.08 -5.49
C THR A 95 -18.44 -1.02 -6.55
N THR A 96 -18.66 -2.26 -6.12
CA THR A 96 -18.86 -3.40 -7.03
C THR A 96 -20.10 -3.19 -7.91
N PHE A 97 -21.20 -2.70 -7.33
CA PHE A 97 -22.40 -2.36 -8.08
C PHE A 97 -22.14 -1.30 -9.15
N LEU A 98 -21.47 -0.19 -8.79
CA LEU A 98 -21.09 0.85 -9.76
C LEU A 98 -20.26 0.28 -10.91
N TRP A 99 -19.29 -0.59 -10.61
CA TRP A 99 -18.47 -1.25 -11.61
C TRP A 99 -19.27 -2.17 -12.54
N THR A 100 -20.25 -2.87 -12.02
CA THR A 100 -21.12 -3.75 -12.80
C THR A 100 -22.05 -2.95 -13.70
N CYS A 101 -22.55 -1.81 -13.24
CA CYS A 101 -23.42 -0.92 -14.02
C CYS A 101 -22.65 -0.02 -15.01
N ALA A 102 -21.35 0.17 -14.84
CA ALA A 102 -20.55 1.08 -15.67
C ALA A 102 -20.68 0.84 -17.18
N PRO A 103 -20.62 -0.39 -17.73
CA PRO A 103 -20.78 -0.62 -19.17
C PRO A 103 -22.13 -0.16 -19.71
N VAL A 104 -23.20 -0.37 -18.91
CA VAL A 104 -24.54 0.05 -19.29
C VAL A 104 -24.66 1.56 -19.32
N LEU A 105 -24.11 2.26 -18.33
CA LEU A 105 -24.09 3.71 -18.27
C LEU A 105 -23.28 4.33 -19.43
N VAL A 106 -22.13 3.75 -19.75
CA VAL A 106 -21.30 4.18 -20.87
C VAL A 106 -22.04 3.99 -22.21
N ALA A 107 -22.66 2.83 -22.42
CA ALA A 107 -23.42 2.56 -23.64
C ALA A 107 -24.63 3.51 -23.77
N LEU A 108 -25.40 3.66 -22.69
CA LEU A 108 -26.56 4.55 -22.67
C LEU A 108 -26.15 6.00 -22.99
N SER A 109 -25.15 6.54 -22.31
CA SER A 109 -24.70 7.91 -22.54
C SER A 109 -24.19 8.12 -23.97
N SER A 110 -23.37 7.19 -24.48
CA SER A 110 -22.81 7.31 -25.83
C SER A 110 -23.89 7.17 -26.92
N PHE A 111 -24.80 6.22 -26.77
CA PHE A 111 -25.87 6.02 -27.77
C PHE A 111 -26.90 7.13 -27.73
N THR A 112 -27.24 7.64 -26.55
CA THR A 112 -28.14 8.80 -26.43
C THR A 112 -27.56 10.01 -27.16
N VAL A 113 -26.26 10.31 -26.93
CA VAL A 113 -25.59 11.43 -27.59
C VAL A 113 -25.46 11.18 -29.09
N TYR A 114 -25.19 9.93 -29.52
CA TYR A 114 -25.08 9.55 -30.92
C TYR A 114 -26.38 9.84 -31.70
N VAL A 115 -27.52 9.47 -31.15
CA VAL A 115 -28.85 9.67 -31.76
C VAL A 115 -29.26 11.16 -31.70
N LEU A 116 -28.87 11.90 -30.66
CA LEU A 116 -29.22 13.31 -30.49
C LEU A 116 -28.37 14.29 -31.32
N ILE A 117 -27.18 13.88 -31.78
CA ILE A 117 -26.29 14.75 -32.58
C ILE A 117 -26.84 14.93 -33.98
N ASP A 118 -27.38 13.89 -34.58
CA ASP A 118 -27.89 13.95 -35.95
C ASP A 118 -29.09 13.00 -36.10
N GLU A 119 -30.19 13.51 -36.58
CA GLU A 119 -31.44 12.73 -36.83
C GLU A 119 -31.25 11.60 -37.85
N ASN A 120 -30.23 11.68 -38.70
CA ASN A 120 -29.88 10.64 -39.68
C ASN A 120 -29.04 9.49 -39.10
N ASN A 121 -28.55 9.63 -37.84
CA ASN A 121 -27.77 8.61 -37.17
C ASN A 121 -28.68 7.44 -36.73
N ILE A 122 -28.75 6.40 -37.53
CA ILE A 122 -29.47 5.18 -37.17
C ILE A 122 -28.54 4.29 -36.35
N LEU A 123 -28.96 3.95 -35.13
CA LEU A 123 -28.23 3.00 -34.30
C LEU A 123 -28.46 1.58 -34.80
N ASP A 124 -27.59 1.13 -35.72
CA ASP A 124 -27.61 -0.24 -36.22
C ASP A 124 -27.00 -1.21 -35.20
N ALA A 125 -27.43 -2.47 -35.26
CA ALA A 125 -26.94 -3.53 -34.37
C ALA A 125 -25.41 -3.69 -34.48
N GLN A 126 -24.83 -3.56 -35.65
CA GLN A 126 -23.39 -3.61 -35.87
C GLN A 126 -22.68 -2.48 -35.09
N THR A 127 -23.14 -1.25 -35.26
CA THR A 127 -22.57 -0.07 -34.53
C THR A 127 -22.68 -0.24 -33.04
N ALA A 128 -23.81 -0.72 -32.52
CA ALA A 128 -24.03 -0.93 -31.11
C ALA A 128 -23.07 -1.98 -30.50
N PHE A 129 -23.03 -3.19 -31.09
CA PHE A 129 -22.18 -4.28 -30.59
C PHE A 129 -20.69 -3.97 -30.67
N VAL A 130 -20.23 -3.40 -31.78
CA VAL A 130 -18.82 -3.03 -31.95
C VAL A 130 -18.41 -1.95 -30.96
N SER A 131 -19.27 -0.94 -30.73
CA SER A 131 -19.00 0.13 -29.79
C SER A 131 -18.94 -0.36 -28.34
N ILE A 132 -19.86 -1.22 -27.92
CA ILE A 132 -19.84 -1.85 -26.59
C ILE A 132 -18.54 -2.65 -26.40
N THR A 133 -18.12 -3.39 -27.41
CA THR A 133 -16.88 -4.18 -27.37
C THR A 133 -15.67 -3.28 -27.19
N TYR A 134 -15.56 -2.17 -27.92
CA TYR A 134 -14.45 -1.23 -27.77
C TYR A 134 -14.47 -0.51 -26.41
N PHE A 135 -15.63 -0.15 -25.89
CA PHE A 135 -15.72 0.41 -24.54
C PHE A 135 -15.28 -0.58 -23.46
N ASN A 136 -15.64 -1.86 -23.59
CA ASN A 136 -15.17 -2.90 -22.67
C ASN A 136 -13.65 -3.11 -22.76
N LEU A 137 -13.06 -3.05 -23.94
CA LEU A 137 -11.60 -3.10 -24.11
C LEU A 137 -10.89 -1.90 -23.48
N LEU A 138 -11.46 -0.70 -23.57
CA LEU A 138 -10.92 0.51 -22.96
C LEU A 138 -11.02 0.51 -21.44
N ARG A 139 -12.01 -0.17 -20.88
CA ARG A 139 -12.24 -0.26 -19.44
C ARG A 139 -11.04 -0.86 -18.71
N ILE A 140 -10.42 -1.89 -19.26
CA ILE A 140 -9.30 -2.60 -18.63
C ILE A 140 -8.11 -1.66 -18.34
N PRO A 141 -7.51 -0.99 -19.34
CA PRO A 141 -6.38 -0.09 -19.09
C PRO A 141 -6.74 1.10 -18.20
N LEU A 142 -7.95 1.65 -18.30
CA LEU A 142 -8.39 2.74 -17.45
C LEU A 142 -8.49 2.33 -15.96
N ASN A 143 -8.89 1.09 -15.70
CA ASN A 143 -8.93 0.55 -14.33
C ASN A 143 -7.55 0.37 -13.72
N PHE A 144 -6.54 0.02 -14.52
CA PHE A 144 -5.17 -0.15 -14.05
C PHE A 144 -4.41 1.17 -13.85
N LEU A 145 -4.86 2.25 -14.48
CA LEU A 145 -4.17 3.54 -14.43
C LEU A 145 -3.88 4.06 -13.01
N PRO A 146 -4.84 4.08 -12.07
CA PRO A 146 -4.58 4.51 -10.69
C PRO A 146 -3.55 3.64 -9.96
N SER A 147 -3.61 2.33 -10.18
CA SER A 147 -2.67 1.37 -9.59
C SER A 147 -1.26 1.55 -10.16
N LEU A 148 -1.14 1.80 -11.46
CA LEU A 148 0.14 2.08 -12.10
C LEU A 148 0.82 3.31 -11.49
N ILE A 149 0.06 4.38 -11.23
CA ILE A 149 0.60 5.60 -10.59
C ILE A 149 1.18 5.26 -9.21
N VAL A 150 0.44 4.48 -8.40
CA VAL A 150 0.91 4.05 -7.07
C VAL A 150 2.17 3.19 -7.19
N TYR A 151 2.22 2.25 -8.11
CA TYR A 151 3.41 1.41 -8.34
C TYR A 151 4.63 2.23 -8.79
N LEU A 152 4.45 3.21 -9.66
CA LEU A 152 5.54 4.11 -10.07
C LEU A 152 6.12 4.88 -8.88
N VAL A 153 5.25 5.38 -7.98
CA VAL A 153 5.72 6.04 -6.74
C VAL A 153 6.49 5.07 -5.86
N GLN A 154 5.99 3.84 -5.67
CA GLN A 154 6.67 2.81 -4.86
C GLN A 154 8.03 2.42 -5.47
N VAL A 155 8.10 2.25 -6.78
CA VAL A 155 9.36 1.97 -7.49
C VAL A 155 10.36 3.10 -7.27
N ASN A 156 9.95 4.36 -7.41
CA ASN A 156 10.84 5.50 -7.19
C ASN A 156 11.39 5.55 -5.76
N VAL A 157 10.53 5.31 -4.75
CA VAL A 157 10.97 5.23 -3.35
C VAL A 157 11.95 4.08 -3.13
N SER A 158 11.69 2.91 -3.72
CA SER A 158 12.56 1.74 -3.60
C SER A 158 13.93 1.98 -4.28
N LEU A 159 13.93 2.57 -5.47
CA LEU A 159 15.15 2.93 -6.17
C LEU A 159 16.00 3.94 -5.37
N ASN A 160 15.36 4.94 -4.78
CA ASN A 160 16.07 5.92 -3.94
C ASN A 160 16.70 5.26 -2.70
N ARG A 161 16.02 4.28 -2.08
CA ARG A 161 16.58 3.52 -0.95
C ARG A 161 17.78 2.67 -1.38
N ILE A 162 17.65 1.97 -2.49
CA ILE A 162 18.76 1.17 -3.06
C ILE A 162 19.93 2.08 -3.40
N ASN A 163 19.69 3.19 -4.08
CA ASN A 163 20.73 4.14 -4.45
C ASN A 163 21.44 4.72 -3.22
N LYS A 164 20.68 5.05 -2.16
CA LYS A 164 21.26 5.51 -0.89
C LYS A 164 22.14 4.43 -0.25
N PHE A 165 21.71 3.16 -0.28
CA PHE A 165 22.48 2.04 0.25
C PHE A 165 23.76 1.80 -0.58
N MET A 166 23.65 1.78 -1.90
CA MET A 166 24.79 1.56 -2.80
C MET A 166 25.83 2.68 -2.78
N ASN A 167 25.42 3.89 -2.40
CA ASN A 167 26.30 5.04 -2.25
C ASN A 167 26.64 5.33 -0.77
N SER A 168 26.39 4.39 0.15
CA SER A 168 26.85 4.52 1.53
C SER A 168 28.37 4.27 1.59
N ASP A 169 29.00 4.92 2.56
CA ASP A 169 30.44 4.79 2.77
C ASP A 169 30.81 3.32 3.03
N GLU A 170 31.84 2.84 2.35
CA GLU A 170 32.39 1.51 2.56
C GLU A 170 33.50 1.56 3.61
N LEU A 171 33.71 0.46 4.30
CA LEU A 171 34.86 0.29 5.18
C LEU A 171 36.12 0.31 4.35
N ASP A 172 37.01 1.26 4.64
CA ASP A 172 38.32 1.32 3.98
C ASP A 172 39.19 0.17 4.48
N PRO A 173 39.51 -0.82 3.63
CA PRO A 173 40.33 -1.97 4.02
C PRO A 173 41.75 -1.58 4.40
N THR A 174 42.21 -0.37 4.04
CA THR A 174 43.56 0.12 4.36
C THR A 174 43.69 0.58 5.82
N ASN A 175 42.56 0.81 6.52
CA ASN A 175 42.55 1.20 7.92
C ASN A 175 42.99 0.08 8.89
N VAL A 176 43.03 -1.18 8.42
CA VAL A 176 43.46 -2.32 9.21
C VAL A 176 44.55 -3.07 8.43
N THR A 177 45.73 -3.13 8.98
CA THR A 177 46.85 -3.92 8.45
C THR A 177 46.94 -5.25 9.20
N HIS A 178 46.94 -6.36 8.47
CA HIS A 178 47.11 -7.70 9.01
C HIS A 178 48.59 -8.11 8.86
N ASP A 179 49.43 -7.60 9.72
CA ASP A 179 50.86 -7.94 9.73
C ASP A 179 51.10 -9.05 10.75
N LYS A 180 51.69 -10.18 10.30
CA LYS A 180 51.97 -11.35 11.14
C LYS A 180 53.24 -11.18 11.99
N GLU A 181 54.05 -10.15 11.76
CA GLU A 181 55.28 -9.88 12.49
C GLU A 181 55.05 -9.04 13.77
N PHE A 182 53.82 -8.55 14.04
CA PHE A 182 53.50 -7.81 15.25
C PHE A 182 53.40 -8.74 16.45
N ASP A 183 54.11 -8.38 17.52
CA ASP A 183 54.10 -9.08 18.81
C ASP A 183 52.80 -8.90 19.64
N SER A 184 51.84 -8.25 19.07
CA SER A 184 50.52 -7.96 19.71
C SER A 184 49.38 -8.14 18.71
N PRO A 185 48.35 -8.90 19.07
CA PRO A 185 47.23 -9.22 18.17
C PRO A 185 46.40 -7.98 17.75
N ILE A 186 46.34 -6.95 18.59
CA ILE A 186 45.65 -5.71 18.28
C ILE A 186 46.45 -4.52 18.79
N VAL A 187 46.79 -3.61 17.89
CA VAL A 187 47.45 -2.34 18.19
C VAL A 187 46.67 -1.21 17.54
N ALA A 188 46.17 -0.29 18.34
CA ALA A 188 45.56 0.94 17.85
C ALA A 188 46.38 2.14 18.36
N ASN A 189 47.11 2.80 17.47
CA ASN A 189 47.94 3.96 17.79
C ASN A 189 47.22 5.22 17.34
N ASN A 190 46.86 6.08 18.30
CA ASN A 190 46.18 7.36 18.04
C ASN A 190 44.93 7.21 17.14
N ALA A 191 44.20 6.10 17.33
CA ALA A 191 43.06 5.78 16.53
C ALA A 191 41.87 6.65 16.94
N SER A 192 41.19 7.24 15.97
CA SER A 192 39.99 8.05 16.19
C SER A 192 38.77 7.32 15.63
N PHE A 193 37.76 7.18 16.46
CA PHE A 193 36.54 6.50 16.10
C PHE A 193 35.35 7.49 16.16
N THR A 194 34.46 7.40 15.19
CA THR A 194 33.23 8.15 15.13
C THR A 194 32.09 7.25 14.65
N TRP A 195 30.88 7.50 15.16
CA TRP A 195 29.67 6.80 14.72
C TRP A 195 29.07 7.38 13.44
N ASP A 196 29.41 8.65 13.14
CA ASP A 196 28.93 9.35 11.95
C ASP A 196 30.10 10.13 11.34
N THR A 197 30.26 10.04 10.02
CA THR A 197 31.29 10.75 9.25
C THR A 197 31.14 12.27 9.29
N THR A 198 29.97 12.77 9.69
CA THR A 198 29.68 14.21 9.84
C THR A 198 30.06 14.77 11.21
N GLU A 199 30.29 13.93 12.21
CA GLU A 199 30.67 14.34 13.56
C GLU A 199 32.18 14.28 13.76
N LYS A 200 32.69 15.19 14.64
CA LYS A 200 34.10 15.10 15.08
C LYS A 200 34.32 13.78 15.81
N ALA A 201 35.47 13.15 15.57
CA ALA A 201 35.85 11.91 16.24
C ALA A 201 35.55 11.99 17.75
N SER A 202 34.65 11.12 18.21
CA SER A 202 34.17 11.12 19.60
C SER A 202 35.09 10.37 20.56
N LEU A 203 35.96 9.53 20.03
CA LEU A 203 36.89 8.74 20.82
C LEU A 203 38.27 8.72 20.16
N GLN A 204 39.32 9.09 20.90
CA GLN A 204 40.70 8.85 20.54
C GLN A 204 41.29 7.83 21.50
N VAL A 205 41.79 6.74 20.99
CA VAL A 205 42.23 5.60 21.81
C VAL A 205 43.60 5.12 21.37
N ASN A 206 44.45 4.83 22.36
CA ASN A 206 45.70 4.10 22.20
C ASN A 206 45.57 2.76 22.94
N ILE A 207 45.46 1.66 22.20
CA ILE A 207 45.29 0.32 22.76
C ILE A 207 46.40 -0.58 22.21
N LYS A 208 46.99 -1.34 23.13
CA LYS A 208 47.90 -2.44 22.78
C LYS A 208 47.51 -3.66 23.60
N LEU A 209 46.91 -4.66 22.97
CA LEU A 209 46.53 -5.91 23.60
C LEU A 209 47.60 -6.95 23.39
N LYS A 210 48.01 -7.66 24.44
CA LYS A 210 48.86 -8.83 24.40
C LYS A 210 48.04 -10.09 24.34
N GLU A 211 48.59 -11.15 23.73
CA GLU A 211 47.94 -12.44 23.67
C GLU A 211 47.74 -13.01 25.08
N GLY A 212 46.49 -13.29 25.48
CA GLY A 212 46.13 -13.83 26.80
C GLY A 212 45.81 -12.79 27.87
N GLU A 213 45.86 -11.50 27.61
CA GLU A 213 45.41 -10.45 28.55
C GLU A 213 43.96 -10.03 28.21
N LEU A 214 43.03 -10.37 29.07
CA LEU A 214 41.66 -9.79 29.07
C LEU A 214 41.73 -8.45 29.86
N ASN A 215 41.77 -7.33 29.16
CA ASN A 215 41.61 -6.03 29.76
C ASN A 215 40.09 -5.80 30.05
N HIS A 216 39.75 -5.71 31.34
CA HIS A 216 38.46 -5.25 31.81
C HIS A 216 38.27 -3.75 31.65
#